data_4548eed79f0bf842b4c5a671a53ea2da
#
_entry.id   4548eed79f0bf842b4c5a671a53ea2da
#
_cell.length_a   1.000
_cell.length_b   1.000
_cell.length_c   1.000
_cell.angle_alpha   90.00
_cell.angle_beta   90.00
_cell.angle_gamma   90.00
#
_symmetry.space_group_name_H-M   'P 1'
#
loop_
_entity.id
_entity.type
_entity.pdbx_description
1 polymer ?
#
loop_
_entity_poly.entity_id
_entity_poly.type
_entity_poly.pdbx_seq_one_letter_code
_entity_poly.pdbx_strand_id
1 'polypeptide(L)'
;TEIEPRTFSFNAPYGACPECTGIGMRLEIDPELVIPNEDLSLAEGAVAPWTQGSREYFNRVLTALAGELGFDMDTPWRALPKRVKDAILHGKDYKVKVKFRNRWGRERTYSTGFEGVMRFLERRHAETESDWAKERYEQFMREVPCPSCKGARLRPEVLAVTVGGRSIAEVCAMSLSDALEFHAGLELGVREAAIADEVLREIRSRLGFLLDVGLDYLSLERAAGTLSGGEAQRIRLATQIGSGLVGVLYVLDEPSIGLHQRDNERLIGTLERLRDLGNTLIVVEHDEDTLNAADWIVDIGPLAGEHGGRVVHSGDVGSLKQNPGSLTGRYLSGELEIPLPADRRPVDRERMLTVVAPRANNLAGQDVAFPLGVLTAITGVSGSGKSTLVNDILYSVLAKELNRARVVPGRHKRVTGLEHLDKVVHVDQSPI
;
A
#
# COMPACT_ATOMS: atom_id res chain seq x y z
N THR A 1 -36.50 9.88 4.41
CA THR A 1 -35.71 9.93 3.17
C THR A 1 -36.12 8.74 2.32
N GLU A 2 -36.54 8.98 1.10
CA GLU A 2 -36.87 7.91 0.16
C GLU A 2 -35.57 7.24 -0.26
N ILE A 3 -35.46 5.92 -0.04
CA ILE A 3 -34.26 5.15 -0.35
C ILE A 3 -34.40 4.60 -1.75
N GLU A 4 -33.55 5.03 -2.64
CA GLU A 4 -33.46 4.60 -4.03
C GLU A 4 -32.13 3.88 -4.29
N PRO A 5 -31.98 3.07 -5.36
CA PRO A 5 -30.70 2.41 -5.68
C PRO A 5 -29.50 3.37 -5.74
N ARG A 6 -29.70 4.59 -6.26
CA ARG A 6 -28.63 5.62 -6.31
C ARG A 6 -28.13 6.10 -4.95
N THR A 7 -28.94 5.93 -3.87
CA THR A 7 -28.50 6.27 -2.51
C THR A 7 -27.48 5.32 -1.94
N PHE A 8 -27.29 4.13 -2.55
CA PHE A 8 -26.24 3.18 -2.16
C PHE A 8 -24.91 3.43 -2.86
N SER A 9 -24.81 4.46 -3.69
CA SER A 9 -23.57 4.84 -4.35
C SER A 9 -22.81 5.89 -3.55
N PHE A 10 -21.59 5.60 -3.16
CA PHE A 10 -20.69 6.57 -2.53
C PHE A 10 -20.15 7.63 -3.52
N ASN A 11 -20.30 7.40 -4.84
CA ASN A 11 -19.96 8.36 -5.90
C ASN A 11 -21.11 9.34 -6.22
N ALA A 12 -22.27 9.14 -5.61
CA ALA A 12 -23.43 10.00 -5.81
C ALA A 12 -23.66 10.85 -4.54
N PRO A 13 -23.96 12.15 -4.67
CA PRO A 13 -24.15 13.04 -3.53
C PRO A 13 -25.32 12.63 -2.62
N TYR A 14 -26.24 11.82 -3.14
CA TYR A 14 -27.39 11.29 -2.40
C TYR A 14 -26.99 10.24 -1.36
N GLY A 15 -25.99 9.43 -1.65
CA GLY A 15 -25.53 8.33 -0.79
C GLY A 15 -24.20 8.59 -0.09
N ALA A 16 -23.36 9.43 -0.68
CA ALA A 16 -22.04 9.75 -0.14
C ALA A 16 -22.11 10.38 1.25
N CYS A 17 -21.20 10.01 2.13
CA CYS A 17 -20.98 10.69 3.39
C CYS A 17 -20.73 12.19 3.15
N PRO A 18 -21.47 13.11 3.76
CA PRO A 18 -21.35 14.54 3.47
C PRO A 18 -20.01 15.14 3.92
N GLU A 19 -19.32 14.52 4.90
CA GLU A 19 -18.05 15.01 5.42
C GLU A 19 -16.88 14.65 4.51
N CYS A 20 -16.78 13.39 4.06
CA CYS A 20 -15.70 12.93 3.20
C CYS A 20 -16.09 12.81 1.73
N THR A 21 -17.29 13.24 1.35
CA THR A 21 -17.82 13.18 -0.03
C THR A 21 -17.71 11.79 -0.70
N GLY A 22 -17.79 10.73 0.12
CA GLY A 22 -17.69 9.34 -0.35
C GLY A 22 -16.28 8.77 -0.44
N ILE A 23 -15.24 9.52 -0.06
CA ILE A 23 -13.85 9.04 -0.06
C ILE A 23 -13.62 8.00 1.06
N GLY A 24 -14.27 8.19 2.23
CA GLY A 24 -14.12 7.32 3.40
C GLY A 24 -12.93 7.67 4.28
N MET A 25 -11.96 8.40 3.75
CA MET A 25 -10.74 8.83 4.43
C MET A 25 -10.67 10.35 4.42
N ARG A 26 -9.84 10.92 5.29
CA ARG A 26 -9.43 12.31 5.24
C ARG A 26 -7.95 12.44 5.56
N LEU A 27 -7.34 13.50 5.08
CA LEU A 27 -5.98 13.84 5.44
C LEU A 27 -5.97 14.57 6.79
N GLU A 28 -5.23 14.06 7.74
CA GLU A 28 -4.94 14.72 9.02
C GLU A 28 -3.44 14.92 9.19
N ILE A 29 -3.06 16.04 9.80
CA ILE A 29 -1.65 16.30 10.08
C ILE A 29 -1.16 15.33 11.13
N ASP A 30 -0.04 14.67 10.83
CA ASP A 30 0.58 13.70 11.70
C ASP A 30 1.72 14.33 12.50
N PRO A 31 1.62 14.36 13.85
CA PRO A 31 2.70 14.86 14.69
C PRO A 31 4.06 14.18 14.46
N GLU A 32 4.08 12.89 14.08
CA GLU A 32 5.31 12.15 13.80
C GLU A 32 5.97 12.59 12.49
N LEU A 33 5.19 13.02 11.50
CA LEU A 33 5.71 13.60 10.26
C LEU A 33 6.13 15.06 10.46
N VAL A 34 5.49 15.77 11.37
CA VAL A 34 5.88 17.15 11.76
C VAL A 34 7.18 17.16 12.53
N ILE A 35 7.41 16.18 13.41
CA ILE A 35 8.62 15.98 14.22
C ILE A 35 9.23 14.61 13.87
N PRO A 36 9.89 14.47 12.74
CA PRO A 36 10.38 13.17 12.27
C PRO A 36 11.59 12.65 13.08
N ASN A 37 12.31 13.55 13.76
CA ASN A 37 13.44 13.21 14.60
C ASN A 37 13.37 13.97 15.93
N GLU A 38 13.05 13.25 17.00
CA GLU A 38 12.94 13.81 18.34
C GLU A 38 14.29 14.11 19.01
N ASP A 39 15.40 13.67 18.45
CA ASP A 39 16.75 13.96 18.93
C ASP A 39 17.22 15.36 18.54
N LEU A 40 16.60 15.96 17.52
CA LEU A 40 16.89 17.34 17.13
C LEU A 40 16.25 18.32 18.09
N SER A 41 16.96 19.44 18.32
CA SER A 41 16.43 20.61 19.00
C SER A 41 15.63 21.50 18.03
N LEU A 42 14.88 22.47 18.56
CA LEU A 42 14.17 23.45 17.74
C LEU A 42 15.11 24.32 16.92
N ALA A 43 16.28 24.66 17.46
CA ALA A 43 17.33 25.40 16.75
C ALA A 43 17.91 24.61 15.58
N GLU A 44 18.06 23.29 15.73
CA GLU A 44 18.51 22.38 14.68
C GLU A 44 17.42 22.09 13.63
N GLY A 45 16.15 22.33 13.95
CA GLY A 45 15.02 22.18 13.03
C GLY A 45 14.17 20.94 13.29
N ALA A 46 13.94 20.58 14.53
CA ALA A 46 13.04 19.49 14.92
C ALA A 46 11.66 19.60 14.26
N VAL A 47 11.13 20.83 14.08
CA VAL A 47 9.86 21.10 13.40
C VAL A 47 10.10 21.13 11.88
N ALA A 48 9.95 19.98 11.22
CA ALA A 48 10.28 19.80 9.82
C ALA A 48 9.57 20.78 8.84
N PRO A 49 8.28 21.12 8.98
CA PRO A 49 7.59 22.08 8.12
C PRO A 49 8.24 23.47 8.07
N TRP A 50 8.91 23.86 9.15
CA TRP A 50 9.51 25.19 9.31
C TRP A 50 11.01 25.25 8.98
N THR A 51 11.58 24.14 8.53
CA THR A 51 12.99 24.09 8.09
C THR A 51 13.21 24.63 6.68
N GLN A 52 12.15 24.74 5.87
CA GLN A 52 12.20 25.18 4.48
C GLN A 52 11.57 26.57 4.31
N GLY A 53 12.14 27.40 3.45
CA GLY A 53 11.60 28.71 3.11
C GLY A 53 11.81 29.75 4.23
N SER A 54 10.81 30.02 5.04
CA SER A 54 10.82 31.09 6.05
C SER A 54 11.45 30.67 7.41
N ARG A 55 12.50 29.86 7.41
CA ARG A 55 13.16 29.34 8.63
C ARG A 55 13.49 30.43 9.65
N GLU A 56 14.05 31.56 9.19
CA GLU A 56 14.40 32.67 10.09
C GLU A 56 13.18 33.29 10.78
N TYR A 57 12.06 33.38 10.11
CA TYR A 57 10.81 33.87 10.70
C TYR A 57 10.34 32.93 11.82
N PHE A 58 10.24 31.64 11.53
CA PHE A 58 9.78 30.66 12.52
C PHE A 58 10.75 30.53 13.71
N ASN A 59 12.05 30.56 13.46
CA ASN A 59 13.04 30.57 14.55
C ASN A 59 12.86 31.78 15.49
N ARG A 60 12.60 32.98 14.94
CA ARG A 60 12.32 34.17 15.77
C ARG A 60 11.04 34.01 16.60
N VAL A 61 10.00 33.43 16.00
CA VAL A 61 8.73 33.18 16.70
C VAL A 61 8.92 32.14 17.80
N LEU A 62 9.63 31.05 17.52
CA LEU A 62 9.96 30.01 18.52
C LEU A 62 10.84 30.53 19.64
N THR A 63 11.83 31.38 19.34
CA THR A 63 12.66 32.04 20.35
C THR A 63 11.82 32.96 21.27
N ALA A 64 10.88 33.69 20.71
CA ALA A 64 9.94 34.48 21.49
C ALA A 64 9.05 33.62 22.39
N LEU A 65 8.57 32.50 21.89
CA LEU A 65 7.77 31.51 22.63
C LEU A 65 8.62 30.86 23.75
N ALA A 66 9.91 30.57 23.47
CA ALA A 66 10.85 30.03 24.44
C ALA A 66 11.03 30.96 25.65
N GLY A 67 11.12 32.27 25.39
CA GLY A 67 11.15 33.27 26.45
C GLY A 67 9.88 33.34 27.29
N GLU A 68 8.72 33.16 26.71
CA GLU A 68 7.41 33.16 27.41
C GLU A 68 7.19 31.87 28.24
N LEU A 69 7.58 30.73 27.73
CA LEU A 69 7.33 29.43 28.35
C LEU A 69 8.49 28.90 29.20
N GLY A 70 9.65 29.54 29.13
CA GLY A 70 10.83 29.22 29.91
C GLY A 70 11.51 27.90 29.49
N PHE A 71 11.74 27.69 28.21
CA PHE A 71 12.50 26.56 27.70
C PHE A 71 13.66 27.02 26.81
N ASP A 72 14.64 26.12 26.61
CA ASP A 72 15.81 26.38 25.78
C ASP A 72 15.58 25.79 24.37
N MET A 73 15.91 26.59 23.33
CA MET A 73 15.82 26.23 21.92
C MET A 73 16.76 25.08 21.52
N ASP A 74 17.86 24.89 22.27
CA ASP A 74 18.86 23.85 22.01
C ASP A 74 18.51 22.51 22.69
N THR A 75 17.44 22.49 23.51
CA THR A 75 16.96 21.24 24.12
C THR A 75 16.39 20.29 23.06
N PRO A 76 16.85 19.01 22.99
CA PRO A 76 16.25 18.00 22.10
C PRO A 76 14.74 17.87 22.31
N TRP A 77 13.97 17.70 21.22
CA TRP A 77 12.52 17.61 21.28
C TRP A 77 12.02 16.58 22.30
N ARG A 78 12.63 15.39 22.33
CA ARG A 78 12.27 14.34 23.30
C ARG A 78 12.34 14.80 24.76
N ALA A 79 13.28 15.70 25.11
CA ALA A 79 13.51 16.18 26.46
C ALA A 79 12.63 17.40 26.82
N LEU A 80 11.95 18.03 25.87
CA LEU A 80 11.05 19.14 26.14
C LEU A 80 9.84 18.68 26.97
N PRO A 81 9.40 19.50 27.93
CA PRO A 81 8.20 19.25 28.74
C PRO A 81 6.95 19.11 27.83
N LYS A 82 6.02 18.22 28.20
CA LYS A 82 4.77 18.02 27.45
C LYS A 82 4.01 19.32 27.17
N ARG A 83 3.93 20.22 28.15
CA ARG A 83 3.31 21.54 28.00
C ARG A 83 3.91 22.35 26.85
N VAL A 84 5.24 22.28 26.68
CA VAL A 84 5.94 22.99 25.60
C VAL A 84 5.67 22.32 24.25
N LYS A 85 5.75 21.00 24.20
CA LYS A 85 5.42 20.23 23.00
C LYS A 85 3.98 20.52 22.52
N ASP A 86 3.02 20.47 23.44
CA ASP A 86 1.61 20.78 23.15
C ASP A 86 1.43 22.23 22.67
N ALA A 87 2.15 23.18 23.25
CA ALA A 87 2.11 24.57 22.83
C ALA A 87 2.66 24.77 21.40
N ILE A 88 3.76 24.09 21.05
CA ILE A 88 4.35 24.17 19.71
C ILE A 88 3.48 23.49 18.66
N LEU A 89 2.93 22.31 18.96
CA LEU A 89 2.11 21.55 18.03
C LEU A 89 0.74 22.21 17.80
N HIS A 90 0.01 22.49 18.87
CA HIS A 90 -1.40 22.88 18.76
C HIS A 90 -1.62 24.39 18.93
N GLY A 91 -0.60 25.13 19.38
CA GLY A 91 -0.77 26.52 19.77
C GLY A 91 -1.71 26.64 20.97
N LYS A 92 -1.83 27.81 21.46
CA LYS A 92 -2.89 28.37 22.31
C LYS A 92 -2.92 29.84 21.98
N ASP A 93 -3.78 30.61 22.58
CA ASP A 93 -3.87 32.06 22.39
C ASP A 93 -2.63 32.81 22.94
N TYR A 94 -1.44 32.26 22.69
CA TYR A 94 -0.19 32.90 23.03
C TYR A 94 0.06 34.10 22.13
N LYS A 95 0.17 35.29 22.73
CA LYS A 95 0.66 36.49 22.05
C LYS A 95 2.16 36.61 22.31
N VAL A 96 2.98 36.24 21.33
CA VAL A 96 4.43 36.31 21.42
C VAL A 96 4.94 37.65 20.91
N LYS A 97 5.89 38.25 21.62
CA LYS A 97 6.56 39.49 21.22
C LYS A 97 7.83 39.15 20.46
N VAL A 98 7.76 39.23 19.14
CA VAL A 98 8.88 38.90 18.26
C VAL A 98 9.76 40.14 18.04
N LYS A 99 11.04 40.04 18.42
CA LYS A 99 12.06 41.04 18.11
C LYS A 99 12.77 40.73 16.82
N PHE A 100 12.96 41.71 15.98
CA PHE A 100 13.73 41.56 14.74
C PHE A 100 14.53 42.81 14.42
N ARG A 101 15.66 42.66 13.76
CA ARG A 101 16.44 43.77 13.21
C ARG A 101 16.06 43.98 11.75
N ASN A 102 15.67 45.21 11.41
CA ASN A 102 15.43 45.57 10.03
C ASN A 102 16.74 45.70 9.24
N ARG A 103 16.65 45.85 7.92
CA ARG A 103 17.82 46.01 7.03
C ARG A 103 18.72 47.22 7.31
N TRP A 104 18.28 48.13 8.18
CA TRP A 104 19.07 49.29 8.69
C TRP A 104 19.60 49.08 10.10
N GLY A 105 19.58 47.86 10.66
CA GLY A 105 20.12 47.53 11.98
C GLY A 105 19.26 47.98 13.16
N ARG A 106 18.08 48.59 12.97
CA ARG A 106 17.18 49.04 14.05
C ARG A 106 16.33 47.87 14.56
N GLU A 107 16.34 47.69 15.87
CA GLU A 107 15.45 46.71 16.51
C GLU A 107 14.00 47.19 16.47
N ARG A 108 13.11 46.28 16.05
CA ARG A 108 11.67 46.47 16.15
C ARG A 108 11.04 45.24 16.81
N THR A 109 9.95 45.49 17.54
CA THR A 109 9.18 44.47 18.22
C THR A 109 7.75 44.53 17.69
N TYR A 110 7.19 43.40 17.33
CA TYR A 110 5.77 43.27 17.03
C TYR A 110 5.18 42.11 17.84
N SER A 111 3.88 42.18 18.09
CA SER A 111 3.14 41.11 18.77
C SER A 111 2.38 40.31 17.71
N THR A 112 2.48 38.98 17.76
CA THR A 112 1.74 38.06 16.88
C THR A 112 1.15 36.93 17.71
N GLY A 113 0.03 36.39 17.25
CA GLY A 113 -0.53 35.16 17.80
C GLY A 113 0.29 33.96 17.35
N PHE A 114 0.41 32.97 18.21
CA PHE A 114 1.08 31.69 17.89
C PHE A 114 0.03 30.61 17.74
N GLU A 115 -0.28 30.25 16.49
CA GLU A 115 -1.34 29.28 16.15
C GLU A 115 -0.92 27.81 16.33
N GLY A 116 0.38 27.53 16.48
CA GLY A 116 0.92 26.17 16.47
C GLY A 116 1.12 25.59 15.06
N VAL A 117 2.01 24.58 14.96
CA VAL A 117 2.39 24.03 13.65
C VAL A 117 1.25 23.27 12.98
N MET A 118 0.42 22.55 13.76
CA MET A 118 -0.71 21.77 13.23
C MET A 118 -1.73 22.68 12.55
N ARG A 119 -2.24 23.69 13.28
CA ARG A 119 -3.19 24.65 12.72
C ARG A 119 -2.64 25.48 11.57
N PHE A 120 -1.34 25.82 11.65
CA PHE A 120 -0.65 26.50 10.55
C PHE A 120 -0.69 25.67 9.27
N LEU A 121 -0.41 24.36 9.35
CA LEU A 121 -0.43 23.48 8.20
C LEU A 121 -1.86 23.27 7.67
N GLU A 122 -2.85 23.03 8.54
CA GLU A 122 -4.26 22.90 8.17
C GLU A 122 -4.75 24.13 7.39
N ARG A 123 -4.52 25.32 7.95
CA ARG A 123 -4.93 26.56 7.33
C ARG A 123 -4.22 26.79 5.99
N ARG A 124 -2.91 26.54 5.92
CA ARG A 124 -2.13 26.69 4.69
C ARG A 124 -2.53 25.71 3.59
N HIS A 125 -2.83 24.48 3.95
CA HIS A 125 -3.34 23.48 3.02
C HIS A 125 -4.72 23.88 2.47
N ALA A 126 -5.61 24.38 3.34
CA ALA A 126 -6.96 24.80 2.96
C ALA A 126 -6.97 26.09 2.09
N GLU A 127 -6.09 27.06 2.39
CA GLU A 127 -6.02 28.35 1.69
C GLU A 127 -5.28 28.32 0.34
N THR A 128 -4.52 27.23 0.08
CA THR A 128 -3.68 27.17 -1.10
C THR A 128 -4.44 26.63 -2.31
N GLU A 129 -4.32 27.31 -3.46
CA GLU A 129 -4.91 26.87 -4.74
C GLU A 129 -3.91 26.10 -5.62
N SER A 130 -2.62 26.16 -5.31
CA SER A 130 -1.56 25.50 -6.07
C SER A 130 -1.40 24.03 -5.64
N ASP A 131 -1.53 23.10 -6.58
CA ASP A 131 -1.37 21.67 -6.33
C ASP A 131 0.02 21.32 -5.78
N TRP A 132 1.09 21.93 -6.35
CA TRP A 132 2.45 21.76 -5.83
C TRP A 132 2.59 22.21 -4.37
N ALA A 133 1.91 23.30 -3.98
CA ALA A 133 1.95 23.76 -2.60
C ALA A 133 1.09 22.88 -1.67
N LYS A 134 -0.01 22.29 -2.17
CA LYS A 134 -0.80 21.30 -1.43
C LYS A 134 0.02 20.04 -1.15
N GLU A 135 0.63 19.44 -2.17
CA GLU A 135 1.51 18.28 -2.02
C GLU A 135 2.61 18.52 -0.98
N ARG A 136 3.15 19.74 -0.94
CA ARG A 136 4.16 20.12 0.05
C ARG A 136 3.63 20.10 1.49
N TYR A 137 2.36 20.36 1.72
CA TYR A 137 1.75 20.25 3.05
C TYR A 137 1.28 18.83 3.33
N GLU A 138 0.80 18.11 2.33
CA GLU A 138 0.34 16.74 2.41
C GLU A 138 1.44 15.76 2.84
N GLN A 139 2.72 16.06 2.56
CA GLN A 139 3.84 15.27 3.08
C GLN A 139 3.91 15.21 4.63
N PHE A 140 3.16 16.07 5.34
CA PHE A 140 3.05 16.09 6.80
C PHE A 140 1.69 15.54 7.27
N MET A 141 0.91 14.96 6.37
CA MET A 141 -0.42 14.44 6.63
C MET A 141 -0.45 12.92 6.45
N ARG A 142 -1.39 12.31 7.13
CA ARG A 142 -1.71 10.88 7.00
C ARG A 142 -3.18 10.73 6.67
N GLU A 143 -3.50 9.75 5.84
CA GLU A 143 -4.87 9.32 5.63
C GLU A 143 -5.40 8.62 6.87
N VAL A 144 -6.52 9.13 7.40
CA VAL A 144 -7.23 8.53 8.52
C VAL A 144 -8.68 8.28 8.14
N PRO A 145 -9.35 7.25 8.70
CA PRO A 145 -10.76 7.03 8.45
C PRO A 145 -11.59 8.26 8.82
N CYS A 146 -12.52 8.64 7.94
CA CYS A 146 -13.44 9.75 8.19
C CYS A 146 -14.18 9.54 9.53
N PRO A 147 -14.20 10.50 10.46
CA PRO A 147 -14.77 10.32 11.79
C PRO A 147 -16.30 10.14 11.76
N SER A 148 -16.98 10.65 10.74
CA SER A 148 -18.42 10.54 10.57
C SER A 148 -18.81 9.14 10.07
N CYS A 149 -18.25 8.66 8.96
CA CYS A 149 -18.61 7.38 8.38
C CYS A 149 -17.65 6.23 8.76
N LYS A 150 -16.55 6.51 9.46
CA LYS A 150 -15.53 5.54 9.90
C LYS A 150 -14.99 4.64 8.77
N GLY A 151 -14.87 5.21 7.58
CA GLY A 151 -14.42 4.50 6.39
C GLY A 151 -15.57 3.96 5.50
N ALA A 152 -16.79 3.89 5.99
CA ALA A 152 -17.92 3.30 5.26
C ALA A 152 -18.39 4.08 4.02
N ARG A 153 -17.90 5.31 3.79
CA ARG A 153 -18.14 6.17 2.62
C ARG A 153 -19.58 6.67 2.44
N LEU A 154 -20.54 6.04 3.10
CA LEU A 154 -21.98 6.26 2.92
C LEU A 154 -22.60 7.00 4.11
N ARG A 155 -23.80 7.54 3.89
CA ARG A 155 -24.61 8.18 4.93
C ARG A 155 -25.13 7.14 5.92
N PRO A 156 -25.38 7.53 7.19
CA PRO A 156 -25.90 6.63 8.22
C PRO A 156 -27.25 5.97 7.85
N GLU A 157 -28.12 6.71 7.13
CA GLU A 157 -29.43 6.20 6.71
C GLU A 157 -29.31 5.04 5.71
N VAL A 158 -28.30 5.10 4.85
CA VAL A 158 -27.99 4.02 3.89
C VAL A 158 -27.40 2.81 4.62
N LEU A 159 -26.53 3.03 5.60
CA LEU A 159 -25.93 1.98 6.41
C LEU A 159 -26.93 1.29 7.35
N ALA A 160 -28.06 1.92 7.63
CA ALA A 160 -29.14 1.31 8.41
C ALA A 160 -29.96 0.27 7.61
N VAL A 161 -29.81 0.23 6.28
CA VAL A 161 -30.44 -0.81 5.44
C VAL A 161 -29.59 -2.06 5.48
N THR A 162 -30.20 -3.18 5.84
CA THR A 162 -29.51 -4.47 5.98
C THR A 162 -30.18 -5.54 5.12
N VAL A 163 -29.37 -6.48 4.62
CA VAL A 163 -29.80 -7.72 3.97
C VAL A 163 -29.09 -8.86 4.71
N GLY A 164 -29.82 -9.86 5.15
CA GLY A 164 -29.26 -10.93 5.98
C GLY A 164 -28.57 -10.41 7.26
N GLY A 165 -29.07 -9.29 7.83
CA GLY A 165 -28.52 -8.65 9.04
C GLY A 165 -27.21 -7.86 8.83
N ARG A 166 -26.75 -7.66 7.59
CA ARG A 166 -25.54 -6.93 7.26
C ARG A 166 -25.84 -5.72 6.38
N SER A 167 -25.19 -4.59 6.65
CA SER A 167 -25.17 -3.42 5.80
C SER A 167 -24.25 -3.62 4.60
N ILE A 168 -24.42 -2.80 3.56
CA ILE A 168 -23.53 -2.85 2.38
C ILE A 168 -22.05 -2.63 2.75
N ALA A 169 -21.74 -1.75 3.71
CA ALA A 169 -20.39 -1.51 4.16
C ALA A 169 -19.78 -2.74 4.86
N GLU A 170 -20.54 -3.40 5.72
CA GLU A 170 -20.10 -4.63 6.39
C GLU A 170 -19.83 -5.76 5.38
N VAL A 171 -20.67 -5.89 4.34
CA VAL A 171 -20.43 -6.87 3.26
C VAL A 171 -19.21 -6.51 2.45
N CYS A 172 -19.00 -5.23 2.10
CA CYS A 172 -17.81 -4.78 1.38
C CYS A 172 -16.50 -4.93 2.18
N ALA A 173 -16.56 -4.92 3.51
CA ALA A 173 -15.42 -5.14 4.40
C ALA A 173 -15.01 -6.61 4.55
N MET A 174 -15.89 -7.55 4.19
CA MET A 174 -15.58 -8.99 4.19
C MET A 174 -14.49 -9.32 3.18
N SER A 175 -13.74 -10.41 3.42
CA SER A 175 -12.95 -11.02 2.36
C SER A 175 -13.84 -11.45 1.20
N LEU A 176 -13.30 -11.52 -0.02
CA LEU A 176 -14.09 -11.96 -1.18
C LEU A 176 -14.66 -13.37 -0.99
N SER A 177 -13.92 -14.27 -0.29
CA SER A 177 -14.42 -15.59 0.06
C SER A 177 -15.60 -15.52 1.03
N ASP A 178 -15.50 -14.74 2.12
CA ASP A 178 -16.59 -14.58 3.09
C ASP A 178 -17.81 -13.89 2.44
N ALA A 179 -17.57 -12.92 1.56
CA ALA A 179 -18.62 -12.25 0.81
C ALA A 179 -19.37 -13.21 -0.12
N LEU A 180 -18.66 -14.12 -0.80
CA LEU A 180 -19.28 -15.16 -1.62
C LEU A 180 -20.13 -16.11 -0.77
N GLU A 181 -19.58 -16.57 0.36
CA GLU A 181 -20.28 -17.46 1.31
C GLU A 181 -21.52 -16.78 1.89
N PHE A 182 -21.41 -15.51 2.28
CA PHE A 182 -22.53 -14.69 2.75
C PHE A 182 -23.67 -14.65 1.70
N HIS A 183 -23.35 -14.34 0.43
CA HIS A 183 -24.37 -14.29 -0.60
C HIS A 183 -24.94 -15.68 -0.95
N ALA A 184 -24.15 -16.74 -0.78
CA ALA A 184 -24.63 -18.11 -1.00
C ALA A 184 -25.58 -18.58 0.10
N GLY A 185 -25.35 -18.13 1.35
CA GLY A 185 -26.14 -18.50 2.54
C GLY A 185 -27.33 -17.58 2.83
N LEU A 186 -27.66 -16.61 1.96
CA LEU A 186 -28.80 -15.73 2.17
C LEU A 186 -30.13 -16.49 2.11
N GLU A 187 -30.86 -16.46 3.22
CA GLU A 187 -32.23 -16.94 3.30
C GLU A 187 -33.20 -15.80 3.02
N LEU A 188 -33.86 -15.86 1.87
CA LEU A 188 -34.79 -14.82 1.41
C LEU A 188 -36.21 -15.38 1.36
N GLY A 189 -37.20 -14.52 1.64
CA GLY A 189 -38.59 -14.82 1.42
C GLY A 189 -38.91 -15.06 -0.06
N VAL A 190 -40.02 -15.73 -0.38
CA VAL A 190 -40.43 -16.08 -1.75
C VAL A 190 -40.42 -14.89 -2.71
N ARG A 191 -40.94 -13.74 -2.27
CA ARG A 191 -40.96 -12.51 -3.05
C ARG A 191 -39.57 -11.92 -3.24
N GLU A 192 -38.77 -11.89 -2.18
CA GLU A 192 -37.40 -11.36 -2.19
C GLU A 192 -36.50 -12.22 -3.09
N ALA A 193 -36.63 -13.55 -2.99
CA ALA A 193 -35.89 -14.48 -3.82
C ALA A 193 -36.21 -14.25 -5.32
N ALA A 194 -37.48 -14.09 -5.67
CA ALA A 194 -37.89 -13.82 -7.06
C ALA A 194 -37.29 -12.52 -7.63
N ILE A 195 -37.06 -11.51 -6.78
CA ILE A 195 -36.45 -10.22 -7.19
C ILE A 195 -34.91 -10.36 -7.27
N ALA A 196 -34.31 -11.07 -6.33
CA ALA A 196 -32.86 -11.07 -6.11
C ALA A 196 -32.11 -12.19 -6.89
N ASP A 197 -32.79 -13.22 -7.39
CA ASP A 197 -32.14 -14.42 -7.95
C ASP A 197 -31.13 -14.09 -9.07
N GLU A 198 -31.50 -13.27 -10.02
CA GLU A 198 -30.62 -12.89 -11.14
C GLU A 198 -29.44 -12.04 -10.65
N VAL A 199 -29.70 -11.08 -9.75
CA VAL A 199 -28.66 -10.20 -9.17
C VAL A 199 -27.68 -11.03 -8.32
N LEU A 200 -28.18 -11.94 -7.50
CA LEU A 200 -27.33 -12.81 -6.66
C LEU A 200 -26.50 -13.77 -7.51
N ARG A 201 -27.06 -14.28 -8.60
CA ARG A 201 -26.33 -15.13 -9.56
C ARG A 201 -25.15 -14.36 -10.16
N GLU A 202 -25.38 -13.13 -10.60
CA GLU A 202 -24.35 -12.27 -11.17
C GLU A 202 -23.27 -11.90 -10.12
N ILE A 203 -23.67 -11.53 -8.89
CA ILE A 203 -22.73 -11.24 -7.80
C ILE A 203 -21.85 -12.45 -7.49
N ARG A 204 -22.46 -13.64 -7.33
CA ARG A 204 -21.73 -14.88 -7.05
C ARG A 204 -20.77 -15.25 -8.17
N SER A 205 -21.18 -15.07 -9.43
CA SER A 205 -20.34 -15.31 -10.58
C SER A 205 -19.10 -14.39 -10.57
N ARG A 206 -19.29 -13.08 -10.38
CA ARG A 206 -18.20 -12.11 -10.35
C ARG A 206 -17.26 -12.32 -9.17
N LEU A 207 -17.78 -12.59 -7.97
CA LEU A 207 -16.95 -12.95 -6.83
C LEU A 207 -16.17 -14.23 -7.10
N GLY A 208 -16.82 -15.25 -7.70
CA GLY A 208 -16.18 -16.51 -8.09
C GLY A 208 -14.97 -16.28 -9.00
N PHE A 209 -15.08 -15.43 -10.02
CA PHE A 209 -13.94 -15.10 -10.89
C PHE A 209 -12.78 -14.44 -10.16
N LEU A 210 -13.07 -13.59 -9.17
CA LEU A 210 -12.02 -12.98 -8.33
C LEU A 210 -11.33 -14.04 -7.45
N LEU A 211 -12.05 -15.02 -6.95
CA LEU A 211 -11.49 -16.13 -6.19
C LEU A 211 -10.63 -17.04 -7.08
N ASP A 212 -11.09 -17.31 -8.30
CA ASP A 212 -10.42 -18.15 -9.28
C ASP A 212 -9.01 -17.62 -9.65
N VAL A 213 -8.84 -16.30 -9.64
CA VAL A 213 -7.53 -15.67 -9.86
C VAL A 213 -6.71 -15.47 -8.55
N GLY A 214 -7.13 -16.10 -7.44
CA GLY A 214 -6.39 -16.09 -6.18
C GLY A 214 -6.45 -14.77 -5.41
N LEU A 215 -7.58 -14.04 -5.48
CA LEU A 215 -7.81 -12.78 -4.76
C LEU A 215 -8.76 -12.93 -3.56
N ASP A 216 -8.92 -14.15 -3.06
CA ASP A 216 -9.83 -14.55 -1.97
C ASP A 216 -9.70 -13.71 -0.69
N TYR A 217 -8.49 -13.23 -0.40
CA TYR A 217 -8.17 -12.43 0.79
C TYR A 217 -8.49 -10.93 0.67
N LEU A 218 -8.74 -10.41 -0.54
CA LEU A 218 -9.09 -9.00 -0.72
C LEU A 218 -10.50 -8.70 -0.22
N SER A 219 -10.77 -7.44 0.08
CA SER A 219 -12.11 -6.91 0.35
C SER A 219 -12.53 -5.90 -0.73
N LEU A 220 -13.85 -5.75 -0.94
CA LEU A 220 -14.39 -4.80 -1.92
C LEU A 220 -14.19 -3.33 -1.49
N GLU A 221 -13.98 -3.09 -0.20
CA GLU A 221 -13.70 -1.73 0.32
C GLU A 221 -12.28 -1.26 0.07
N ARG A 222 -11.36 -2.18 -0.27
CA ARG A 222 -9.94 -1.86 -0.43
C ARG A 222 -9.72 -0.82 -1.52
N ALA A 223 -9.02 0.25 -1.19
CA ALA A 223 -8.72 1.33 -2.12
C ALA A 223 -7.80 0.85 -3.25
N ALA A 224 -8.14 1.19 -4.51
CA ALA A 224 -7.41 0.74 -5.69
C ALA A 224 -5.91 1.13 -5.67
N GLY A 225 -5.58 2.30 -5.10
CA GLY A 225 -4.19 2.76 -4.95
C GLY A 225 -3.33 1.92 -4.00
N THR A 226 -3.94 1.05 -3.18
CA THR A 226 -3.21 0.15 -2.27
C THR A 226 -2.97 -1.24 -2.86
N LEU A 227 -3.48 -1.50 -4.07
CA LEU A 227 -3.28 -2.77 -4.76
C LEU A 227 -1.86 -2.87 -5.31
N SER A 228 -1.26 -4.03 -5.18
CA SER A 228 -0.03 -4.36 -5.92
C SER A 228 -0.30 -4.47 -7.42
N GLY A 229 0.75 -4.32 -8.25
CA GLY A 229 0.62 -4.48 -9.70
C GLY A 229 0.00 -5.82 -10.10
N GLY A 230 0.41 -6.91 -9.47
CA GLY A 230 -0.16 -8.24 -9.72
C GLY A 230 -1.61 -8.37 -9.27
N GLU A 231 -2.03 -7.76 -8.14
CA GLU A 231 -3.43 -7.73 -7.73
C GLU A 231 -4.30 -6.99 -8.74
N ALA A 232 -3.86 -5.80 -9.17
CA ALA A 232 -4.58 -5.00 -10.16
C ALA A 232 -4.70 -5.72 -11.52
N GLN A 233 -3.65 -6.40 -11.97
CA GLN A 233 -3.65 -7.20 -13.19
C GLN A 233 -4.66 -8.35 -13.10
N ARG A 234 -4.69 -9.08 -11.98
CA ARG A 234 -5.63 -10.19 -11.75
C ARG A 234 -7.09 -9.73 -11.67
N ILE A 235 -7.37 -8.57 -11.06
CA ILE A 235 -8.70 -7.97 -11.08
C ILE A 235 -9.15 -7.68 -12.52
N ARG A 236 -8.26 -7.13 -13.37
CA ARG A 236 -8.56 -6.92 -14.80
C ARG A 236 -8.83 -8.24 -15.50
N LEU A 237 -8.01 -9.25 -15.26
CA LEU A 237 -8.20 -10.59 -15.83
C LEU A 237 -9.56 -11.17 -15.41
N ALA A 238 -9.89 -11.18 -14.12
CA ALA A 238 -11.19 -11.65 -13.62
C ALA A 238 -12.38 -10.90 -14.26
N THR A 239 -12.24 -9.60 -14.48
CA THR A 239 -13.28 -8.78 -15.15
C THR A 239 -13.48 -9.21 -16.61
N GLN A 240 -12.39 -9.55 -17.32
CA GLN A 240 -12.48 -10.01 -18.72
C GLN A 240 -13.10 -11.41 -18.80
N ILE A 241 -12.71 -12.31 -17.90
CA ILE A 241 -13.32 -13.65 -17.79
C ILE A 241 -14.82 -13.55 -17.54
N GLY A 242 -15.20 -12.67 -16.60
CA GLY A 242 -16.60 -12.44 -16.22
C GLY A 242 -17.47 -11.88 -17.35
N SER A 243 -16.87 -11.34 -18.42
CA SER A 243 -17.62 -10.86 -19.58
C SER A 243 -18.28 -11.97 -20.41
N GLY A 244 -17.85 -13.24 -20.24
CA GLY A 244 -18.38 -14.40 -20.98
C GLY A 244 -18.18 -14.31 -22.47
N LEU A 245 -17.24 -13.49 -22.96
CA LEU A 245 -16.97 -13.32 -24.39
C LEU A 245 -16.37 -14.62 -24.98
N VAL A 246 -16.80 -14.95 -26.16
CA VAL A 246 -16.35 -16.12 -26.94
C VAL A 246 -15.73 -15.63 -28.25
N GLY A 247 -14.69 -16.33 -28.74
CA GLY A 247 -14.01 -15.96 -29.98
C GLY A 247 -13.10 -14.74 -29.85
N VAL A 248 -12.63 -14.42 -28.63
CA VAL A 248 -11.74 -13.31 -28.32
C VAL A 248 -10.29 -13.79 -28.28
N LEU A 249 -9.36 -12.95 -28.71
CA LEU A 249 -7.92 -13.11 -28.49
C LEU A 249 -7.52 -12.33 -27.23
N TYR A 250 -7.03 -13.05 -26.22
CA TYR A 250 -6.40 -12.47 -25.02
C TYR A 250 -4.89 -12.48 -25.17
N VAL A 251 -4.26 -11.32 -24.89
CA VAL A 251 -2.81 -11.20 -24.83
C VAL A 251 -2.44 -10.80 -23.40
N LEU A 252 -1.68 -11.65 -22.73
CA LEU A 252 -1.31 -11.50 -21.33
C LEU A 252 0.23 -11.47 -21.21
N ASP A 253 0.73 -10.54 -20.41
CA ASP A 253 2.17 -10.37 -20.17
C ASP A 253 2.46 -10.68 -18.69
N GLU A 254 3.23 -11.74 -18.44
CA GLU A 254 3.63 -12.24 -17.13
C GLU A 254 2.50 -12.27 -16.07
N PRO A 255 1.34 -12.91 -16.34
CA PRO A 255 0.22 -12.89 -15.40
C PRO A 255 0.51 -13.61 -14.07
N SER A 256 1.54 -14.48 -14.02
CA SER A 256 1.98 -15.21 -12.83
C SER A 256 2.87 -14.37 -11.89
N ILE A 257 3.29 -13.17 -12.30
CA ILE A 257 4.26 -12.37 -11.53
C ILE A 257 3.81 -12.13 -10.09
N GLY A 258 4.70 -12.42 -9.14
CA GLY A 258 4.43 -12.22 -7.71
C GLY A 258 3.45 -13.22 -7.08
N LEU A 259 3.02 -14.25 -7.81
CA LEU A 259 2.21 -15.34 -7.28
C LEU A 259 3.02 -16.31 -6.45
N HIS A 260 2.38 -16.86 -5.44
CA HIS A 260 2.82 -18.09 -4.81
C HIS A 260 2.43 -19.28 -5.71
N GLN A 261 3.20 -20.37 -5.70
CA GLN A 261 2.96 -21.54 -6.54
C GLN A 261 1.54 -22.09 -6.45
N ARG A 262 0.94 -22.12 -5.23
CA ARG A 262 -0.48 -22.50 -5.03
C ARG A 262 -1.46 -21.60 -5.79
N ASP A 263 -1.18 -20.31 -5.88
CA ASP A 263 -2.08 -19.34 -6.52
C ASP A 263 -1.89 -19.39 -8.05
N ASN A 264 -0.69 -19.78 -8.52
CA ASN A 264 -0.37 -19.99 -9.93
C ASN A 264 -1.17 -21.14 -10.53
N GLU A 265 -1.37 -22.25 -9.82
CA GLU A 265 -2.20 -23.37 -10.23
C GLU A 265 -3.64 -22.92 -10.53
N ARG A 266 -4.22 -22.06 -9.68
CA ARG A 266 -5.55 -21.48 -9.89
C ARG A 266 -5.61 -20.59 -11.14
N LEU A 267 -4.57 -19.78 -11.35
CA LEU A 267 -4.46 -18.94 -12.53
C LEU A 267 -4.44 -19.79 -13.80
N ILE A 268 -3.60 -20.82 -13.85
CA ILE A 268 -3.50 -21.75 -14.99
C ILE A 268 -4.87 -22.37 -15.29
N GLY A 269 -5.55 -22.94 -14.29
CA GLY A 269 -6.88 -23.52 -14.46
C GLY A 269 -7.93 -22.50 -14.96
N THR A 270 -7.73 -21.24 -14.65
CA THR A 270 -8.59 -20.14 -15.14
C THR A 270 -8.31 -19.82 -16.61
N LEU A 271 -7.03 -19.79 -17.02
CA LEU A 271 -6.63 -19.59 -18.41
C LEU A 271 -7.10 -20.75 -19.29
N GLU A 272 -6.98 -22.00 -18.82
CA GLU A 272 -7.49 -23.17 -19.50
C GLU A 272 -9.01 -23.11 -19.71
N ARG A 273 -9.78 -22.71 -18.70
CA ARG A 273 -11.24 -22.49 -18.84
C ARG A 273 -11.58 -21.43 -19.89
N LEU A 274 -10.82 -20.33 -19.93
CA LEU A 274 -11.00 -19.29 -20.97
C LEU A 274 -10.78 -19.87 -22.37
N ARG A 275 -9.73 -20.68 -22.56
CA ARG A 275 -9.45 -21.37 -23.81
C ARG A 275 -10.61 -22.30 -24.18
N ASP A 276 -11.06 -23.10 -23.24
CA ASP A 276 -12.13 -24.12 -23.46
C ASP A 276 -13.49 -23.50 -23.78
N LEU A 277 -13.70 -22.21 -23.42
CA LEU A 277 -14.85 -21.43 -23.88
C LEU A 277 -14.77 -21.04 -25.37
N GLY A 278 -13.70 -21.38 -26.09
CA GLY A 278 -13.51 -21.08 -27.51
C GLY A 278 -12.74 -19.78 -27.77
N ASN A 279 -11.95 -19.32 -26.80
CA ASN A 279 -11.07 -18.18 -26.97
C ASN A 279 -9.65 -18.60 -27.34
N THR A 280 -8.88 -17.65 -27.84
CA THR A 280 -7.42 -17.80 -28.06
C THR A 280 -6.65 -16.99 -27.02
N LEU A 281 -5.65 -17.60 -26.41
CA LEU A 281 -4.78 -16.93 -25.43
C LEU A 281 -3.34 -16.93 -25.94
N ILE A 282 -2.70 -15.78 -25.90
CA ILE A 282 -1.25 -15.61 -26.07
C ILE A 282 -0.72 -15.09 -24.75
N VAL A 283 0.17 -15.87 -24.12
CA VAL A 283 0.72 -15.55 -22.81
C VAL A 283 2.24 -15.44 -22.92
N VAL A 284 2.82 -14.34 -22.51
CA VAL A 284 4.26 -14.21 -22.30
C VAL A 284 4.55 -14.66 -20.88
N GLU A 285 5.31 -15.75 -20.73
CA GLU A 285 5.57 -16.36 -19.43
C GLU A 285 6.95 -17.00 -19.33
N HIS A 286 7.41 -17.10 -18.08
CA HIS A 286 8.67 -17.73 -17.71
C HIS A 286 8.49 -18.82 -16.64
N ASP A 287 7.28 -18.97 -16.15
CA ASP A 287 6.93 -19.97 -15.14
C ASP A 287 6.81 -21.36 -15.75
N GLU A 288 7.45 -22.33 -15.12
CA GLU A 288 7.53 -23.70 -15.63
C GLU A 288 6.17 -24.38 -15.70
N ASP A 289 5.29 -24.17 -14.71
CA ASP A 289 3.97 -24.82 -14.67
C ASP A 289 3.09 -24.28 -15.80
N THR A 290 3.15 -22.97 -16.04
CA THR A 290 2.42 -22.33 -17.16
C THR A 290 2.92 -22.79 -18.52
N LEU A 291 4.26 -22.92 -18.70
CA LEU A 291 4.82 -23.43 -19.94
C LEU A 291 4.45 -24.89 -20.19
N ASN A 292 4.42 -25.73 -19.14
CA ASN A 292 4.00 -27.12 -19.26
C ASN A 292 2.50 -27.29 -19.56
N ALA A 293 1.65 -26.33 -19.18
CA ALA A 293 0.22 -26.32 -19.44
C ALA A 293 -0.16 -25.77 -20.84
N ALA A 294 0.79 -25.13 -21.53
CA ALA A 294 0.56 -24.53 -22.84
C ALA A 294 0.40 -25.59 -23.94
N ASP A 295 -0.61 -25.41 -24.83
CA ASP A 295 -0.80 -26.29 -26.00
C ASP A 295 0.28 -26.05 -27.06
N TRP A 296 0.81 -24.83 -27.16
CA TRP A 296 1.81 -24.43 -28.14
C TRP A 296 2.77 -23.40 -27.54
N ILE A 297 4.07 -23.58 -27.80
CA ILE A 297 5.11 -22.69 -27.30
C ILE A 297 5.90 -22.11 -28.48
N VAL A 298 6.11 -20.80 -28.44
CA VAL A 298 7.01 -20.08 -29.34
C VAL A 298 8.16 -19.57 -28.50
N ASP A 299 9.36 -20.15 -28.65
CA ASP A 299 10.58 -19.76 -27.95
C ASP A 299 11.37 -18.75 -28.77
N ILE A 300 11.66 -17.60 -28.20
CA ILE A 300 12.37 -16.49 -28.83
C ILE A 300 13.75 -16.37 -28.23
N GLY A 301 14.77 -16.43 -29.09
CA GLY A 301 16.16 -16.40 -28.62
C GLY A 301 17.15 -16.18 -29.78
N PRO A 302 18.35 -16.81 -29.70
CA PRO A 302 18.86 -17.62 -28.57
C PRO A 302 19.34 -16.78 -27.38
N LEU A 303 19.64 -15.49 -27.57
CA LEU A 303 20.14 -14.57 -26.55
C LEU A 303 19.29 -13.27 -26.54
N ALA A 304 19.75 -12.24 -25.85
CA ALA A 304 19.07 -10.95 -25.76
C ALA A 304 19.68 -9.91 -26.74
N GLY A 305 18.93 -8.82 -26.97
CA GLY A 305 19.37 -7.69 -27.79
C GLY A 305 19.67 -8.08 -29.25
N GLU A 306 20.80 -7.65 -29.79
CA GLU A 306 21.22 -7.90 -31.18
C GLU A 306 21.36 -9.40 -31.50
N HIS A 307 21.56 -10.24 -30.51
CA HIS A 307 21.73 -11.70 -30.65
C HIS A 307 20.44 -12.48 -30.42
N GLY A 308 19.33 -11.78 -30.14
CA GLY A 308 18.00 -12.34 -29.91
C GLY A 308 17.07 -12.16 -31.13
N GLY A 309 15.77 -12.19 -30.85
CA GLY A 309 14.70 -11.86 -31.81
C GLY A 309 14.46 -12.93 -32.89
N ARG A 310 14.97 -14.16 -32.72
CA ARG A 310 14.75 -15.27 -33.65
C ARG A 310 13.84 -16.31 -32.99
N VAL A 311 12.95 -16.91 -33.78
CA VAL A 311 12.17 -18.07 -33.33
C VAL A 311 13.11 -19.27 -33.29
N VAL A 312 13.41 -19.75 -32.09
CA VAL A 312 14.28 -20.92 -31.84
C VAL A 312 13.45 -22.20 -31.86
N HIS A 313 12.20 -22.10 -31.36
CA HIS A 313 11.25 -23.22 -31.36
C HIS A 313 9.83 -22.69 -31.62
N SER A 314 9.01 -23.53 -32.29
CA SER A 314 7.57 -23.31 -32.45
C SER A 314 6.91 -24.68 -32.52
N GLY A 315 6.23 -25.09 -31.43
CA GLY A 315 5.66 -26.44 -31.30
C GLY A 315 5.16 -26.73 -29.89
N ASP A 316 4.90 -27.98 -29.59
CA ASP A 316 4.49 -28.46 -28.28
C ASP A 316 5.68 -28.48 -27.28
N VAL A 317 5.39 -28.62 -25.99
CA VAL A 317 6.40 -28.64 -24.91
C VAL A 317 7.35 -29.84 -25.03
N GLY A 318 6.86 -30.98 -25.56
CA GLY A 318 7.71 -32.19 -25.72
C GLY A 318 8.78 -31.97 -26.76
N SER A 319 8.46 -31.36 -27.90
CA SER A 319 9.43 -31.01 -28.95
C SER A 319 10.36 -29.87 -28.52
N LEU A 320 9.89 -28.92 -27.69
CA LEU A 320 10.73 -27.89 -27.09
C LEU A 320 11.84 -28.53 -26.22
N LYS A 321 11.48 -29.44 -25.32
CA LYS A 321 12.42 -30.14 -24.41
C LYS A 321 13.47 -30.95 -25.16
N GLN A 322 13.22 -31.34 -26.42
CA GLN A 322 14.15 -32.08 -27.27
C GLN A 322 15.00 -31.16 -28.16
N ASN A 323 14.72 -29.86 -28.19
CA ASN A 323 15.45 -28.92 -29.05
C ASN A 323 16.76 -28.44 -28.37
N PRO A 324 17.94 -28.89 -28.82
CA PRO A 324 19.22 -28.50 -28.21
C PRO A 324 19.54 -27.01 -28.43
N GLY A 325 18.89 -26.35 -29.38
CA GLY A 325 19.04 -24.92 -29.65
C GLY A 325 18.24 -24.04 -28.71
N SER A 326 17.28 -24.60 -27.97
CA SER A 326 16.43 -23.87 -27.03
C SER A 326 17.04 -23.88 -25.63
N LEU A 327 17.38 -22.71 -25.11
CA LEU A 327 17.83 -22.57 -23.73
C LEU A 327 16.70 -22.93 -22.75
N THR A 328 15.48 -22.46 -23.04
CA THR A 328 14.25 -22.78 -22.28
C THR A 328 14.02 -24.30 -22.25
N GLY A 329 14.10 -24.97 -23.40
CA GLY A 329 13.90 -26.41 -23.51
C GLY A 329 14.93 -27.21 -22.68
N ARG A 330 16.18 -26.76 -22.67
CA ARG A 330 17.26 -27.43 -21.89
C ARG A 330 17.07 -27.30 -20.37
N TYR A 331 16.49 -26.17 -19.88
CA TYR A 331 16.10 -26.04 -18.48
C TYR A 331 14.86 -26.88 -18.16
N LEU A 332 13.83 -26.85 -19.00
CA LEU A 332 12.60 -27.64 -18.80
C LEU A 332 12.84 -29.15 -18.88
N SER A 333 13.90 -29.62 -19.62
CA SER A 333 14.28 -31.02 -19.70
C SER A 333 15.15 -31.47 -18.52
N GLY A 334 15.70 -30.55 -17.71
CA GLY A 334 16.65 -30.82 -16.67
C GLY A 334 18.10 -31.05 -17.19
N GLU A 335 18.37 -30.83 -18.50
CA GLU A 335 19.74 -30.84 -19.03
C GLU A 335 20.60 -29.71 -18.40
N LEU A 336 19.98 -28.56 -18.23
CA LEU A 336 20.53 -27.43 -17.49
C LEU A 336 19.77 -27.22 -16.19
N GLU A 337 20.50 -26.96 -15.14
CA GLU A 337 19.91 -26.57 -13.84
C GLU A 337 20.76 -25.46 -13.19
N ILE A 338 20.11 -24.67 -12.32
CA ILE A 338 20.84 -23.74 -11.46
C ILE A 338 21.35 -24.53 -10.28
N PRO A 339 22.68 -24.73 -10.14
CA PRO A 339 23.22 -25.60 -9.11
C PRO A 339 22.94 -25.00 -7.73
N LEU A 340 22.44 -25.83 -6.82
CA LEU A 340 22.33 -25.46 -5.42
C LEU A 340 23.74 -25.45 -4.80
N PRO A 341 24.11 -24.39 -4.06
CA PRO A 341 25.39 -24.35 -3.38
C PRO A 341 25.46 -25.49 -2.35
N ALA A 342 26.56 -26.27 -2.41
CA ALA A 342 26.81 -27.38 -1.50
C ALA A 342 26.90 -26.89 -0.03
N ASP A 343 27.57 -25.75 0.15
CA ASP A 343 27.72 -25.13 1.47
C ASP A 343 26.93 -23.82 1.54
N ARG A 344 26.14 -23.69 2.59
CA ARG A 344 25.44 -22.45 2.91
C ARG A 344 26.31 -21.56 3.80
N ARG A 345 26.26 -20.25 3.59
CA ARG A 345 26.95 -19.32 4.47
C ARG A 345 26.40 -19.46 5.90
N PRO A 346 27.28 -19.62 6.93
CA PRO A 346 26.82 -19.74 8.31
C PRO A 346 26.14 -18.48 8.78
N VAL A 347 25.08 -18.66 9.57
CA VAL A 347 24.35 -17.57 10.20
C VAL A 347 25.06 -17.16 11.48
N ASP A 348 25.43 -15.89 11.59
CA ASP A 348 25.90 -15.28 12.83
C ASP A 348 24.70 -14.84 13.68
N ARG A 349 24.47 -15.53 14.78
CA ARG A 349 23.35 -15.28 15.70
C ARG A 349 23.53 -14.02 16.55
N GLU A 350 24.72 -13.46 16.63
CA GLU A 350 24.99 -12.20 17.34
C GLU A 350 24.70 -10.98 16.45
N ARG A 351 24.62 -11.18 15.13
CA ARG A 351 24.35 -10.14 14.14
C ARG A 351 22.98 -10.34 13.49
N MET A 352 21.95 -9.99 14.23
CA MET A 352 20.56 -10.15 13.81
C MET A 352 19.85 -8.80 13.77
N LEU A 353 19.08 -8.55 12.72
CA LEU A 353 18.12 -7.45 12.64
C LEU A 353 16.75 -8.00 13.03
N THR A 354 16.13 -7.49 14.10
CA THR A 354 14.89 -8.06 14.62
C THR A 354 13.77 -7.03 14.67
N VAL A 355 12.67 -7.34 14.02
CA VAL A 355 11.40 -6.60 14.15
C VAL A 355 10.61 -7.19 15.31
N VAL A 356 10.43 -6.42 16.37
CA VAL A 356 9.75 -6.85 17.60
C VAL A 356 8.28 -6.48 17.55
N ALA A 357 7.41 -7.46 17.74
CA ALA A 357 5.97 -7.34 17.81
C ALA A 357 5.34 -6.50 16.65
N PRO A 358 5.59 -6.85 15.37
CA PRO A 358 4.93 -6.21 14.25
C PRO A 358 3.41 -6.44 14.30
N ARG A 359 2.61 -5.35 14.17
CA ARG A 359 1.14 -5.38 14.29
C ARG A 359 0.44 -4.55 13.23
N ALA A 360 1.13 -4.21 12.15
CA ALA A 360 0.53 -3.55 11.01
C ALA A 360 -0.28 -4.58 10.19
N ASN A 361 -1.42 -4.16 9.68
CA ASN A 361 -2.34 -4.98 8.88
C ASN A 361 -2.65 -6.35 9.56
N ASN A 362 -2.37 -7.46 8.89
CA ASN A 362 -2.63 -8.82 9.37
C ASN A 362 -1.50 -9.44 10.22
N LEU A 363 -0.44 -8.69 10.54
CA LEU A 363 0.67 -9.22 11.34
C LEU A 363 0.27 -9.45 12.80
N ALA A 364 0.52 -10.67 13.28
CA ALA A 364 0.05 -11.15 14.59
C ALA A 364 0.94 -10.76 15.78
N GLY A 365 2.01 -9.99 15.58
CA GLY A 365 2.89 -9.49 16.64
C GLY A 365 3.98 -10.48 17.07
N GLN A 366 4.30 -11.50 16.27
CA GLN A 366 5.42 -12.39 16.50
C GLN A 366 6.73 -11.71 16.08
N ASP A 367 7.78 -11.84 16.90
CA ASP A 367 9.09 -11.29 16.58
C ASP A 367 9.68 -11.98 15.35
N VAL A 368 10.27 -11.19 14.44
CA VAL A 368 10.89 -11.70 13.22
C VAL A 368 12.33 -11.23 13.16
N ALA A 369 13.26 -12.19 13.12
CA ALA A 369 14.68 -11.95 13.07
C ALA A 369 15.26 -12.25 11.69
N PHE A 370 16.08 -11.34 11.16
CA PHE A 370 16.79 -11.43 9.89
C PHE A 370 18.28 -11.51 10.15
N PRO A 371 18.95 -12.62 9.81
CA PRO A 371 20.38 -12.73 9.97
C PRO A 371 21.10 -11.80 8.98
N LEU A 372 22.10 -11.09 9.46
CA LEU A 372 22.91 -10.19 8.64
C LEU A 372 24.06 -10.94 7.96
N GLY A 373 24.52 -10.43 6.81
CA GLY A 373 25.61 -11.01 6.04
C GLY A 373 25.26 -12.26 5.23
N VAL A 374 23.99 -12.63 5.15
CA VAL A 374 23.46 -13.75 4.35
C VAL A 374 22.34 -13.31 3.43
N LEU A 375 22.01 -14.12 2.44
CA LEU A 375 20.82 -13.94 1.62
C LEU A 375 19.60 -14.52 2.37
N THR A 376 18.63 -13.65 2.68
CA THR A 376 17.38 -14.05 3.33
C THR A 376 16.22 -13.92 2.34
N ALA A 377 15.53 -15.02 2.07
CA ALA A 377 14.31 -15.02 1.27
C ALA A 377 13.07 -14.98 2.18
N ILE A 378 12.09 -14.14 1.82
CA ILE A 378 10.81 -14.06 2.52
C ILE A 378 9.75 -14.58 1.57
N THR A 379 9.07 -15.65 1.96
CA THR A 379 8.08 -16.35 1.16
C THR A 379 6.76 -16.51 1.89
N GLY A 380 5.72 -16.89 1.18
CA GLY A 380 4.38 -17.12 1.68
C GLY A 380 3.33 -16.76 0.62
N VAL A 381 2.10 -17.22 0.80
CA VAL A 381 0.99 -16.97 -0.12
C VAL A 381 0.70 -15.47 -0.31
N SER A 382 -0.01 -15.12 -1.38
CA SER A 382 -0.45 -13.75 -1.61
C SER A 382 -1.28 -13.25 -0.41
N GLY A 383 -1.11 -11.98 -0.03
CA GLY A 383 -1.81 -11.42 1.13
C GLY A 383 -1.30 -11.84 2.52
N SER A 384 -0.27 -12.70 2.64
CA SER A 384 0.24 -13.19 3.95
C SER A 384 0.94 -12.14 4.82
N GLY A 385 1.17 -10.91 4.31
CA GLY A 385 1.81 -9.83 5.06
C GLY A 385 3.31 -9.65 4.80
N LYS A 386 3.87 -10.29 3.79
CA LYS A 386 5.30 -10.15 3.42
C LYS A 386 5.70 -8.70 3.19
N SER A 387 4.97 -8.00 2.32
CA SER A 387 5.24 -6.58 2.01
C SER A 387 5.04 -5.69 3.23
N THR A 388 4.02 -5.96 4.05
CA THR A 388 3.79 -5.23 5.29
C THR A 388 4.98 -5.38 6.25
N LEU A 389 5.52 -6.58 6.42
CA LEU A 389 6.67 -6.79 7.28
C LEU A 389 7.93 -6.12 6.72
N VAL A 390 8.19 -6.28 5.42
CA VAL A 390 9.45 -5.85 4.80
C VAL A 390 9.42 -4.38 4.42
N ASN A 391 8.41 -3.94 3.66
CA ASN A 391 8.37 -2.58 3.12
C ASN A 391 7.78 -1.59 4.13
N ASP A 392 6.59 -1.92 4.70
CA ASP A 392 5.89 -0.95 5.54
C ASP A 392 6.55 -0.82 6.92
N ILE A 393 7.18 -1.87 7.45
CA ILE A 393 7.84 -1.83 8.76
C ILE A 393 9.36 -1.77 8.63
N LEU A 394 10.00 -2.85 8.18
CA LEU A 394 11.46 -3.00 8.24
C LEU A 394 12.17 -1.93 7.40
N TYR A 395 11.85 -1.84 6.11
CA TYR A 395 12.44 -0.84 5.23
C TYR A 395 12.15 0.58 5.72
N SER A 396 10.90 0.86 6.11
CA SER A 396 10.52 2.20 6.58
C SER A 396 11.29 2.62 7.85
N VAL A 397 11.52 1.69 8.81
CA VAL A 397 12.38 1.96 9.98
C VAL A 397 13.81 2.22 9.53
N LEU A 398 14.39 1.36 8.69
CA LEU A 398 15.75 1.51 8.21
C LEU A 398 15.94 2.81 7.41
N ALA A 399 15.00 3.14 6.54
CA ALA A 399 15.03 4.38 5.77
C ALA A 399 14.96 5.62 6.68
N LYS A 400 14.12 5.58 7.71
CA LYS A 400 14.01 6.65 8.72
C LYS A 400 15.31 6.82 9.51
N GLU A 401 15.84 5.74 10.08
CA GLU A 401 16.97 5.78 11.00
C GLU A 401 18.32 5.98 10.26
N LEU A 402 18.55 5.27 9.16
CA LEU A 402 19.82 5.27 8.46
C LEU A 402 19.89 6.34 7.35
N ASN A 403 18.81 6.50 6.59
CA ASN A 403 18.77 7.42 5.44
C ASN A 403 18.07 8.75 5.78
N ARG A 404 17.59 8.94 7.01
CA ARG A 404 16.84 10.13 7.47
C ARG A 404 15.61 10.44 6.61
N ALA A 405 14.97 9.38 6.08
CA ALA A 405 13.75 9.52 5.27
C ALA A 405 12.56 9.94 6.15
N ARG A 406 11.66 10.73 5.58
CA ARG A 406 10.42 11.16 6.26
C ARG A 406 9.31 10.15 6.00
N VAL A 407 9.41 8.99 6.62
CA VAL A 407 8.43 7.92 6.51
C VAL A 407 7.95 7.49 7.90
N VAL A 408 6.70 7.08 8.00
CA VAL A 408 6.14 6.52 9.22
C VAL A 408 6.06 5.01 9.06
N PRO A 409 6.85 4.25 9.83
CA PRO A 409 6.81 2.80 9.78
C PRO A 409 5.45 2.24 10.21
N GLY A 410 5.07 1.11 9.64
CA GLY A 410 3.92 0.35 10.06
C GLY A 410 3.99 -0.02 11.55
N ARG A 411 2.85 -0.34 12.16
CA ARG A 411 2.72 -0.55 13.61
C ARG A 411 3.58 -1.72 14.10
N HIS A 412 4.54 -1.45 14.96
CA HIS A 412 5.44 -2.40 15.60
C HIS A 412 5.91 -1.85 16.95
N LYS A 413 6.61 -2.66 17.75
CA LYS A 413 7.15 -2.21 19.04
C LYS A 413 8.51 -1.52 18.88
N ARG A 414 9.45 -2.15 18.19
CA ARG A 414 10.79 -1.63 17.89
C ARG A 414 11.50 -2.52 16.86
N VAL A 415 12.59 -2.01 16.28
CA VAL A 415 13.57 -2.77 15.52
C VAL A 415 14.91 -2.71 16.24
N THR A 416 15.63 -3.82 16.36
CA THR A 416 16.95 -3.93 16.99
C THR A 416 17.98 -4.46 16.00
N GLY A 417 19.27 -4.19 16.22
CA GLY A 417 20.37 -4.60 15.33
C GLY A 417 20.72 -3.56 14.26
N LEU A 418 20.17 -2.34 14.39
CA LEU A 418 20.42 -1.22 13.46
C LEU A 418 21.89 -0.79 13.46
N GLU A 419 22.58 -0.95 14.59
CA GLU A 419 23.97 -0.62 14.79
C GLU A 419 24.94 -1.39 13.89
N HIS A 420 24.48 -2.46 13.26
CA HIS A 420 25.26 -3.26 12.31
C HIS A 420 25.13 -2.79 10.85
N LEU A 421 24.37 -1.73 10.59
CA LEU A 421 24.02 -1.28 9.24
C LEU A 421 24.33 0.21 9.05
N ASP A 422 24.94 0.56 7.92
CA ASP A 422 25.26 1.95 7.58
C ASP A 422 24.16 2.64 6.76
N LYS A 423 23.50 1.87 5.88
CA LYS A 423 22.44 2.38 5.00
C LYS A 423 21.53 1.26 4.51
N VAL A 424 20.36 1.64 4.01
CA VAL A 424 19.44 0.74 3.30
C VAL A 424 19.25 1.21 1.86
N VAL A 425 19.18 0.24 0.95
CA VAL A 425 18.80 0.46 -0.45
C VAL A 425 17.55 -0.37 -0.72
N HIS A 426 16.54 0.25 -1.32
CA HIS A 426 15.30 -0.38 -1.73
C HIS A 426 15.24 -0.47 -3.25
N VAL A 427 14.94 -1.63 -3.76
CA VAL A 427 14.67 -1.89 -5.18
C VAL A 427 13.30 -2.53 -5.26
N ASP A 428 12.38 -1.89 -5.94
CA ASP A 428 11.02 -2.35 -6.12
C ASP A 428 10.68 -2.57 -7.61
N GLN A 429 9.44 -2.93 -7.90
CA GLN A 429 8.93 -3.16 -9.26
C GLN A 429 8.25 -1.92 -9.86
N SER A 430 8.43 -0.75 -9.28
CA SER A 430 7.87 0.49 -9.81
C SER A 430 8.49 0.84 -11.17
N PRO A 431 7.74 1.39 -12.12
CA PRO A 431 8.31 1.92 -13.36
C PRO A 431 9.38 2.98 -13.06
N ILE A 432 10.43 2.95 -13.86
CA ILE A 432 11.56 3.91 -13.78
C ILE A 432 11.10 5.27 -14.31
#